data_ded0545d1ff7ecee2b9ce6aaa2be9c47
#
_entry.id   ded0545d1ff7ecee2b9ce6aaa2be9c47
#
_cell.length_a   1.000
_cell.length_b   1.000
_cell.length_c   1.000
_cell.angle_alpha   90.00
_cell.angle_beta   90.00
_cell.angle_gamma   90.00
#
_symmetry.space_group_name_H-M   'P 1'
#
loop_
_entity.id
_entity.type
_entity.pdbx_description
1 polymer ?
#
loop_
_entity_poly.entity_id
_entity_poly.type
_entity_poly.pdbx_seq_one_letter_code
_entity_poly.pdbx_strand_id
1 'polypeptide(L)'
;RRQRQMCIRDRPYTGKMRTQPGTQDNPLSGYASYYSKSDETALPGYYGVVLKTHRTKVELTASDRVAFHRYTFPKNVEKYVMINLKDANGDDRPTDTYLEQVNDTTVSGYRCSSGWSKQQQIYFTAVFSEPIRLALFHDSIPVQGNVLQGIDVKGNVIVASDVERLDVKVGISPVSMENAAANIRQEIADWNFERVVDETTAKWNAELSKLQVSTTDTVAKRIFYTALYHAFIQPAMFNDCNKEYRGTDKNVYGDPGFTNYTVFSLWDTYRAAHPLYTLVQPERVPDFINSMLAIYEQQGRLPVWHLYGSDTNEMIGIQSVPVIADAILKNMKGFNYERAYQAMKASMMSDYKGLSYVTKLEYIPADKEKESVAKGLEYAIADWGVAQAVSYTHLTLPTNSLV
;
A
#
# COMPACT_ATOMS: atom_id res chain seq x y z
N ARG A 1 9.78 -2.70 -7.28
CA ARG A 1 9.88 -4.08 -6.76
C ARG A 1 8.94 -4.34 -5.57
N ARG A 2 8.79 -3.43 -4.58
CA ARG A 2 7.93 -3.66 -3.39
C ARG A 2 6.42 -3.68 -3.69
N GLN A 3 5.90 -2.85 -4.59
CA GLN A 3 4.49 -2.91 -5.01
C GLN A 3 4.08 -4.24 -5.65
N ARG A 4 5.01 -4.93 -6.33
CA ARG A 4 4.79 -6.27 -6.90
C ARG A 4 4.59 -7.38 -5.84
N GLN A 5 4.87 -7.09 -4.58
CA GLN A 5 4.91 -8.08 -3.51
C GLN A 5 3.66 -8.11 -2.63
N MET A 6 2.79 -7.10 -2.74
CA MET A 6 1.65 -6.90 -1.84
C MET A 6 0.31 -7.28 -2.45
N CYS A 7 0.23 -7.37 -3.76
CA CYS A 7 -0.93 -7.96 -4.40
C CYS A 7 -0.91 -9.48 -4.19
N ILE A 8 -2.09 -10.06 -4.06
CA ILE A 8 -2.35 -11.48 -4.09
C ILE A 8 -1.45 -12.07 -5.16
N ARG A 9 -0.65 -13.05 -4.78
CA ARG A 9 0.33 -13.66 -5.67
C ARG A 9 -0.37 -14.60 -6.65
N ASP A 10 -1.07 -14.03 -7.62
CA ASP A 10 -1.52 -14.78 -8.75
C ASP A 10 -0.36 -14.99 -9.73
N ARG A 11 -0.25 -16.20 -10.28
CA ARG A 11 0.81 -16.60 -11.20
C ARG A 11 0.20 -17.42 -12.32
N PRO A 12 0.11 -16.88 -13.55
CA PRO A 12 -0.30 -17.67 -14.70
C PRO A 12 0.83 -18.64 -15.08
N TYR A 13 0.47 -19.89 -15.32
CA TYR A 13 1.40 -20.92 -15.77
C TYR A 13 0.68 -21.99 -16.60
N THR A 14 1.46 -22.84 -17.27
CA THR A 14 0.95 -23.88 -18.19
C THR A 14 1.55 -25.25 -17.89
N GLY A 15 0.88 -26.31 -18.35
CA GLY A 15 1.29 -27.69 -18.17
C GLY A 15 0.66 -28.35 -16.94
N LYS A 16 1.36 -29.22 -16.25
CA LYS A 16 0.82 -29.93 -15.09
C LYS A 16 0.51 -28.98 -13.93
N MET A 17 -0.60 -29.23 -13.23
CA MET A 17 -0.98 -28.47 -12.03
C MET A 17 0.13 -28.53 -10.97
N ARG A 18 0.44 -27.38 -10.38
CA ARG A 18 1.50 -27.19 -9.37
C ARG A 18 0.96 -26.41 -8.17
N THR A 19 1.50 -26.69 -7.00
CA THR A 19 1.17 -25.99 -5.73
C THR A 19 2.39 -25.29 -5.12
N GLN A 20 3.59 -25.56 -5.66
CA GLN A 20 4.84 -24.98 -5.18
C GLN A 20 5.50 -24.13 -6.29
N PRO A 21 6.25 -23.07 -5.92
CA PRO A 21 6.91 -22.20 -6.91
C PRO A 21 8.06 -22.88 -7.67
N GLY A 22 8.58 -23.99 -7.15
CA GLY A 22 9.86 -24.57 -7.56
C GLY A 22 11.01 -24.02 -6.71
N THR A 23 12.22 -24.53 -6.93
CA THR A 23 13.42 -24.03 -6.25
C THR A 23 14.18 -23.04 -7.13
N GLN A 24 15.11 -22.28 -6.55
CA GLN A 24 15.99 -21.39 -7.30
C GLN A 24 16.84 -22.17 -8.32
N ASP A 25 17.30 -23.37 -7.95
CA ASP A 25 18.13 -24.23 -8.80
C ASP A 25 17.31 -25.01 -9.83
N ASN A 26 16.03 -25.25 -9.57
CA ASN A 26 15.11 -25.92 -10.48
C ASN A 26 13.72 -25.24 -10.49
N PRO A 27 13.58 -24.07 -11.14
CA PRO A 27 12.29 -23.37 -11.27
C PRO A 27 11.24 -24.20 -12.03
N LEU A 28 11.67 -25.11 -12.90
CA LEU A 28 10.78 -25.99 -13.69
C LEU A 28 10.04 -27.02 -12.82
N SER A 29 10.47 -27.25 -11.59
CA SER A 29 9.77 -28.15 -10.65
C SER A 29 8.45 -27.55 -10.12
N GLY A 30 8.20 -26.27 -10.33
CA GLY A 30 7.02 -25.55 -9.85
C GLY A 30 6.37 -24.67 -10.90
N TYR A 31 5.58 -23.68 -10.41
CA TYR A 31 4.87 -22.70 -11.26
C TYR A 31 5.70 -21.43 -11.56
N ALA A 32 6.93 -21.32 -11.05
CA ALA A 32 7.81 -20.19 -11.36
C ALA A 32 8.25 -20.22 -12.83
N SER A 33 8.65 -19.07 -13.34
CA SER A 33 9.10 -18.92 -14.71
C SER A 33 10.36 -18.06 -14.81
N TYR A 34 11.21 -18.41 -15.74
CA TYR A 34 12.28 -17.53 -16.22
C TYR A 34 11.68 -16.36 -17.01
N TYR A 35 12.29 -15.20 -16.89
CA TYR A 35 12.05 -14.05 -17.76
C TYR A 35 13.35 -13.30 -18.03
N SER A 36 13.38 -12.49 -19.07
CA SER A 36 14.51 -11.61 -19.40
C SER A 36 14.12 -10.15 -19.28
N LYS A 37 15.06 -9.30 -18.90
CA LYS A 37 14.84 -7.85 -18.89
C LYS A 37 14.52 -7.29 -20.29
N SER A 38 14.99 -7.96 -21.36
CA SER A 38 14.64 -7.58 -22.73
C SER A 38 13.18 -7.83 -23.08
N ASP A 39 12.50 -8.71 -22.33
CA ASP A 39 11.09 -9.04 -22.52
C ASP A 39 10.19 -8.34 -21.48
N GLU A 40 10.78 -7.43 -20.70
CA GLU A 40 10.11 -6.66 -19.66
C GLU A 40 9.89 -5.22 -20.13
N THR A 41 8.66 -4.75 -20.02
CA THR A 41 8.29 -3.34 -20.20
C THR A 41 7.72 -2.83 -18.90
N ALA A 42 8.25 -1.72 -18.37
CA ALA A 42 7.77 -1.10 -17.13
C ALA A 42 7.64 0.41 -17.34
N LEU A 43 6.41 0.88 -17.38
CA LEU A 43 6.04 2.28 -17.51
C LEU A 43 5.08 2.67 -16.37
N PRO A 44 4.98 3.93 -15.98
CA PRO A 44 3.89 4.37 -15.14
C PRO A 44 2.53 4.02 -15.79
N GLY A 45 1.72 3.20 -15.08
CA GLY A 45 0.43 2.74 -15.56
C GLY A 45 0.43 1.43 -16.35
N TYR A 46 1.59 0.89 -16.77
CA TYR A 46 1.65 -0.36 -17.52
C TYR A 46 2.88 -1.19 -17.17
N TYR A 47 2.67 -2.49 -17.06
CA TYR A 47 3.73 -3.47 -16.95
C TYR A 47 3.48 -4.67 -17.86
N GLY A 48 4.50 -5.08 -18.63
CA GLY A 48 4.42 -6.25 -19.49
C GLY A 48 5.66 -7.14 -19.32
N VAL A 49 5.49 -8.46 -19.40
CA VAL A 49 6.58 -9.43 -19.37
C VAL A 49 6.20 -10.73 -20.06
N VAL A 50 7.19 -11.42 -20.66
CA VAL A 50 7.00 -12.78 -21.17
C VAL A 50 7.59 -13.79 -20.18
N LEU A 51 6.74 -14.67 -19.68
CA LEU A 51 7.10 -15.80 -18.83
C LEU A 51 7.61 -16.95 -19.72
N LYS A 52 8.93 -17.05 -19.90
CA LYS A 52 9.56 -17.95 -20.90
C LYS A 52 9.24 -19.43 -20.70
N THR A 53 9.25 -19.89 -19.44
CA THR A 53 8.94 -21.29 -19.10
C THR A 53 7.54 -21.70 -19.58
N HIS A 54 6.59 -20.80 -19.41
CA HIS A 54 5.18 -21.05 -19.71
C HIS A 54 4.74 -20.44 -21.04
N ARG A 55 5.64 -19.76 -21.76
CA ARG A 55 5.36 -19.05 -23.02
C ARG A 55 4.12 -18.15 -22.91
N THR A 56 3.92 -17.54 -21.74
CA THR A 56 2.76 -16.72 -21.41
C THR A 56 3.17 -15.27 -21.36
N LYS A 57 2.49 -14.41 -22.12
CA LYS A 57 2.64 -12.96 -21.99
C LYS A 57 1.73 -12.50 -20.85
N VAL A 58 2.27 -11.68 -19.96
CA VAL A 58 1.56 -11.05 -18.86
C VAL A 58 1.58 -9.55 -19.07
N GLU A 59 0.41 -8.91 -19.04
CA GLU A 59 0.25 -7.46 -19.10
C GLU A 59 -0.58 -7.02 -17.90
N LEU A 60 -0.15 -5.97 -17.22
CA LEU A 60 -0.77 -5.49 -15.99
C LEU A 60 -0.96 -3.97 -16.07
N THR A 61 -2.13 -3.53 -15.66
CA THR A 61 -2.44 -2.13 -15.33
C THR A 61 -3.27 -2.07 -14.06
N ALA A 62 -3.60 -0.90 -13.58
CA ALA A 62 -4.42 -0.76 -12.38
C ALA A 62 -5.12 0.61 -12.35
N SER A 63 -6.29 0.66 -11.78
CA SER A 63 -6.90 1.87 -11.24
C SER A 63 -6.44 2.09 -9.78
N ASP A 64 -7.18 2.85 -8.99
CA ASP A 64 -6.79 3.20 -7.62
C ASP A 64 -6.83 1.98 -6.67
N ARG A 65 -7.84 1.07 -6.86
CA ARG A 65 -8.09 -0.09 -5.99
C ARG A 65 -8.22 -1.41 -6.73
N VAL A 66 -8.12 -1.39 -8.07
CA VAL A 66 -8.35 -2.56 -8.90
C VAL A 66 -7.16 -2.79 -9.83
N ALA A 67 -6.55 -3.95 -9.73
CA ALA A 67 -5.58 -4.41 -10.72
C ALA A 67 -6.31 -5.06 -11.91
N PHE A 68 -5.83 -4.79 -13.11
CA PHE A 68 -6.34 -5.40 -14.33
C PHE A 68 -5.19 -6.16 -15.01
N HIS A 69 -5.34 -7.48 -15.06
CA HIS A 69 -4.35 -8.40 -15.63
C HIS A 69 -4.86 -8.93 -16.96
N ARG A 70 -3.94 -9.11 -17.90
CA ARG A 70 -4.16 -9.80 -19.18
C ARG A 70 -3.10 -10.87 -19.36
N TYR A 71 -3.54 -12.10 -19.55
CA TYR A 71 -2.68 -13.24 -19.80
C TYR A 71 -2.93 -13.77 -21.22
N THR A 72 -1.87 -13.85 -22.03
CA THR A 72 -1.91 -14.48 -23.35
C THR A 72 -1.16 -15.79 -23.27
N PHE A 73 -1.88 -16.89 -23.38
CA PHE A 73 -1.38 -18.25 -23.25
C PHE A 73 -1.08 -18.88 -24.62
N PRO A 74 -0.20 -19.89 -24.69
CA PRO A 74 -0.08 -20.76 -25.85
C PRO A 74 -1.36 -21.58 -26.06
N LYS A 75 -1.62 -21.98 -27.31
CA LYS A 75 -2.79 -22.79 -27.69
C LYS A 75 -2.69 -24.22 -27.16
N ASN A 76 -3.84 -24.83 -26.89
CA ASN A 76 -3.99 -26.27 -26.64
C ASN A 76 -3.08 -26.84 -25.54
N VAL A 77 -2.92 -26.10 -24.46
CA VAL A 77 -2.18 -26.51 -23.25
C VAL A 77 -3.05 -26.31 -22.02
N GLU A 78 -2.81 -27.08 -20.98
CA GLU A 78 -3.43 -26.84 -19.68
C GLU A 78 -2.95 -25.49 -19.10
N LYS A 79 -3.86 -24.71 -18.56
CA LYS A 79 -3.65 -23.34 -18.10
C LYS A 79 -4.17 -23.14 -16.71
N TYR A 80 -3.37 -22.46 -15.92
CA TYR A 80 -3.68 -22.21 -14.52
C TYR A 80 -3.31 -20.80 -14.12
N VAL A 81 -4.04 -20.27 -13.14
CA VAL A 81 -3.62 -19.10 -12.36
C VAL A 81 -3.53 -19.51 -10.89
N MET A 82 -2.33 -19.52 -10.32
CA MET A 82 -2.10 -19.82 -8.91
C MET A 82 -2.46 -18.61 -8.04
N ILE A 83 -3.34 -18.81 -7.07
CA ILE A 83 -3.60 -17.89 -5.96
C ILE A 83 -2.94 -18.49 -4.71
N ASN A 84 -1.90 -17.85 -4.20
CA ASN A 84 -1.12 -18.34 -3.08
C ASN A 84 -1.25 -17.40 -1.88
N LEU A 85 -2.04 -17.78 -0.89
CA LEU A 85 -2.27 -17.00 0.33
C LEU A 85 -1.33 -17.41 1.48
N LYS A 86 -0.61 -18.54 1.35
CA LYS A 86 0.34 -19.05 2.34
C LYS A 86 1.66 -18.29 2.32
N ASP A 87 2.30 -18.25 1.14
CA ASP A 87 3.67 -17.76 1.05
C ASP A 87 3.73 -16.22 1.13
N ALA A 88 4.75 -15.73 1.79
CA ALA A 88 4.98 -14.30 1.99
C ALA A 88 6.43 -13.92 1.72
N ASN A 89 6.74 -12.63 1.82
CA ASN A 89 8.11 -12.13 1.76
C ASN A 89 8.59 -11.78 3.16
N GLY A 90 9.87 -12.05 3.40
CA GLY A 90 10.49 -11.77 4.68
C GLY A 90 9.89 -12.59 5.81
N ASP A 91 9.61 -11.94 6.90
CA ASP A 91 9.08 -12.52 8.15
C ASP A 91 7.56 -12.50 8.27
N ASP A 92 6.85 -11.98 7.26
CA ASP A 92 5.39 -11.96 7.25
C ASP A 92 4.83 -13.39 7.21
N ARG A 93 3.90 -13.69 8.09
CA ARG A 93 3.26 -15.01 8.24
C ARG A 93 1.75 -14.88 8.23
N PRO A 94 1.03 -15.70 7.46
CA PRO A 94 -0.42 -15.73 7.53
C PRO A 94 -0.88 -16.20 8.91
N THR A 95 -1.91 -15.55 9.42
CA THR A 95 -2.59 -15.90 10.66
C THR A 95 -3.97 -16.49 10.39
N ASP A 96 -4.59 -16.11 9.28
CA ASP A 96 -5.81 -16.68 8.74
C ASP A 96 -5.92 -16.33 7.25
N THR A 97 -6.36 -17.28 6.44
CA THR A 97 -6.59 -17.10 5.01
C THR A 97 -7.87 -17.81 4.59
N TYR A 98 -8.55 -17.23 3.60
CA TYR A 98 -9.82 -17.76 3.09
C TYR A 98 -9.85 -17.62 1.58
N LEU A 99 -10.36 -18.61 0.89
CA LEU A 99 -10.53 -18.62 -0.56
C LEU A 99 -11.80 -19.35 -0.94
N GLU A 100 -12.63 -18.74 -1.80
CA GLU A 100 -13.85 -19.34 -2.31
C GLU A 100 -14.06 -19.06 -3.79
N GLN A 101 -14.66 -20.01 -4.51
CA GLN A 101 -15.26 -19.77 -5.81
C GLN A 101 -16.72 -19.36 -5.61
N VAL A 102 -16.99 -18.08 -5.85
CA VAL A 102 -18.33 -17.47 -5.66
C VAL A 102 -19.30 -17.90 -6.77
N ASN A 103 -18.79 -17.93 -8.02
CA ASN A 103 -19.52 -18.36 -9.22
C ASN A 103 -18.55 -18.78 -10.34
N ASP A 104 -19.05 -19.02 -11.54
CA ASP A 104 -18.27 -19.55 -12.66
C ASP A 104 -17.13 -18.62 -13.13
N THR A 105 -17.15 -17.34 -12.74
CA THR A 105 -16.13 -16.36 -13.15
C THR A 105 -15.51 -15.60 -11.98
N THR A 106 -15.88 -15.90 -10.73
CA THR A 106 -15.48 -15.07 -9.58
C THR A 106 -14.91 -15.92 -8.45
N VAL A 107 -13.75 -15.48 -7.97
CA VAL A 107 -13.09 -15.98 -6.77
C VAL A 107 -12.93 -14.84 -5.78
N SER A 108 -13.28 -15.05 -4.51
CA SER A 108 -13.08 -14.10 -3.42
C SER A 108 -12.27 -14.71 -2.29
N GLY A 109 -11.66 -13.87 -1.49
CA GLY A 109 -10.90 -14.34 -0.35
C GLY A 109 -10.27 -13.22 0.47
N TYR A 110 -9.54 -13.64 1.49
CA TYR A 110 -8.76 -12.72 2.31
C TYR A 110 -7.48 -13.36 2.82
N ARG A 111 -6.56 -12.50 3.21
CA ARG A 111 -5.34 -12.87 3.90
C ARG A 111 -5.13 -11.95 5.11
N CYS A 112 -5.17 -12.54 6.30
CA CYS A 112 -4.71 -11.93 7.54
C CYS A 112 -3.28 -12.41 7.81
N SER A 113 -2.40 -11.50 8.24
CA SER A 113 -1.01 -11.84 8.47
C SER A 113 -0.37 -10.99 9.56
N SER A 114 0.76 -11.47 10.08
CA SER A 114 1.60 -10.79 11.04
C SER A 114 3.06 -10.91 10.64
N GLY A 115 3.76 -9.80 10.77
CA GLY A 115 5.17 -9.65 10.44
C GLY A 115 5.59 -8.23 10.78
N TRP A 116 6.16 -7.50 9.84
CA TRP A 116 6.46 -6.08 10.02
C TRP A 116 5.20 -5.28 10.32
N SER A 117 4.10 -5.46 9.57
CA SER A 117 2.77 -5.07 10.03
C SER A 117 2.20 -6.16 10.92
N LYS A 118 1.92 -5.85 12.18
CA LYS A 118 1.56 -6.85 13.21
C LYS A 118 0.20 -7.51 12.99
N GLN A 119 -0.74 -6.81 12.34
CA GLN A 119 -2.11 -7.28 12.11
C GLN A 119 -2.60 -6.73 10.76
N GLN A 120 -2.01 -7.20 9.68
CA GLN A 120 -2.43 -6.84 8.34
C GLN A 120 -3.64 -7.67 7.93
N GLN A 121 -4.65 -7.01 7.34
CA GLN A 121 -5.83 -7.65 6.76
C GLN A 121 -6.04 -7.10 5.37
N ILE A 122 -6.15 -7.98 4.39
CA ILE A 122 -6.47 -7.64 3.01
C ILE A 122 -7.52 -8.60 2.48
N TYR A 123 -8.56 -8.04 1.92
CA TYR A 123 -9.65 -8.73 1.25
C TYR A 123 -9.54 -8.52 -0.24
N PHE A 124 -9.98 -9.50 -1.04
CA PHE A 124 -9.97 -9.37 -2.49
C PHE A 124 -11.14 -10.08 -3.13
N THR A 125 -11.47 -9.63 -4.33
CA THR A 125 -12.31 -10.33 -5.29
C THR A 125 -11.61 -10.31 -6.64
N ALA A 126 -11.50 -11.47 -7.28
CA ALA A 126 -10.98 -11.63 -8.63
C ALA A 126 -12.10 -12.05 -9.57
N VAL A 127 -12.33 -11.28 -10.63
CA VAL A 127 -13.32 -11.57 -11.69
C VAL A 127 -12.57 -11.88 -12.96
N PHE A 128 -12.89 -13.03 -13.57
CA PHE A 128 -12.28 -13.56 -14.79
C PHE A 128 -13.19 -13.32 -16.00
N SER A 129 -12.60 -13.05 -17.15
CA SER A 129 -13.35 -12.84 -18.40
C SER A 129 -13.95 -14.13 -18.98
N GLU A 130 -13.47 -15.27 -18.52
CA GLU A 130 -13.88 -16.60 -18.97
C GLU A 130 -14.30 -17.46 -17.78
N PRO A 131 -15.16 -18.49 -18.00
CA PRO A 131 -15.50 -19.45 -16.98
C PRO A 131 -14.27 -20.18 -16.44
N ILE A 132 -14.23 -20.36 -15.13
CA ILE A 132 -13.12 -21.01 -14.42
C ILE A 132 -13.63 -22.10 -13.46
N ARG A 133 -12.69 -22.92 -13.01
CA ARG A 133 -12.89 -23.83 -11.90
C ARG A 133 -11.73 -23.68 -10.90
N LEU A 134 -12.03 -23.61 -9.61
CA LEU A 134 -11.05 -23.48 -8.55
C LEU A 134 -10.73 -24.84 -7.93
N ALA A 135 -9.48 -25.25 -7.94
CA ALA A 135 -8.98 -26.38 -7.19
C ALA A 135 -8.25 -25.85 -5.94
N LEU A 136 -8.66 -26.33 -4.76
CA LEU A 136 -8.21 -25.85 -3.46
C LEU A 136 -7.20 -26.80 -2.81
N PHE A 137 -6.28 -26.23 -2.03
CA PHE A 137 -5.19 -26.96 -1.38
C PHE A 137 -4.87 -26.39 0.01
N HIS A 138 -4.70 -27.27 1.00
CA HIS A 138 -3.89 -26.99 2.18
C HIS A 138 -2.43 -27.24 1.81
N ASP A 139 -1.68 -26.16 1.55
CA ASP A 139 -0.33 -26.19 0.97
C ASP A 139 -0.25 -26.99 -0.35
N SER A 140 -0.02 -28.29 -0.28
CA SER A 140 0.06 -29.21 -1.43
C SER A 140 -1.00 -30.31 -1.39
N ILE A 141 -1.80 -30.39 -0.33
CA ILE A 141 -2.82 -31.42 -0.13
C ILE A 141 -4.14 -30.93 -0.75
N PRO A 142 -4.70 -31.63 -1.74
CA PRO A 142 -5.95 -31.21 -2.38
C PRO A 142 -7.13 -31.34 -1.41
N VAL A 143 -8.05 -30.36 -1.49
CA VAL A 143 -9.29 -30.32 -0.71
C VAL A 143 -10.48 -30.27 -1.65
N GLN A 144 -11.52 -31.04 -1.35
CA GLN A 144 -12.78 -31.02 -2.09
C GLN A 144 -13.65 -29.86 -1.63
N GLY A 145 -14.38 -29.27 -2.57
CA GLY A 145 -15.31 -28.16 -2.32
C GLY A 145 -14.92 -26.90 -3.07
N ASN A 146 -15.68 -25.84 -2.82
CA ASN A 146 -15.51 -24.52 -3.44
C ASN A 146 -15.04 -23.45 -2.46
N VAL A 147 -14.77 -23.82 -1.20
CA VAL A 147 -14.34 -22.93 -0.12
C VAL A 147 -13.29 -23.62 0.74
N LEU A 148 -12.30 -22.85 1.18
CA LEU A 148 -11.27 -23.30 2.12
C LEU A 148 -10.80 -22.17 3.00
N GLN A 149 -10.66 -22.43 4.30
CA GLN A 149 -10.08 -21.53 5.29
C GLN A 149 -8.94 -22.22 6.04
N GLY A 150 -7.90 -21.50 6.38
CA GLY A 150 -6.72 -21.96 7.12
C GLY A 150 -5.56 -21.00 7.03
N ILE A 151 -4.38 -21.41 7.49
CA ILE A 151 -3.16 -20.58 7.43
C ILE A 151 -2.30 -20.86 6.19
N ASP A 152 -2.65 -21.84 5.39
CA ASP A 152 -1.83 -22.36 4.29
C ASP A 152 -2.64 -22.58 3.00
N VAL A 153 -3.70 -21.78 2.82
CA VAL A 153 -4.62 -21.91 1.67
C VAL A 153 -3.93 -21.50 0.37
N LYS A 154 -4.09 -22.37 -0.62
CA LYS A 154 -3.72 -22.12 -2.02
C LYS A 154 -4.87 -22.53 -2.94
N GLY A 155 -4.98 -21.84 -4.08
CA GLY A 155 -5.95 -22.17 -5.11
C GLY A 155 -5.32 -22.17 -6.49
N ASN A 156 -5.66 -23.17 -7.31
CA ASN A 156 -5.40 -23.14 -8.73
C ASN A 156 -6.69 -22.85 -9.49
N VAL A 157 -6.74 -21.69 -10.11
CA VAL A 157 -7.79 -21.38 -11.09
C VAL A 157 -7.47 -22.11 -12.38
N ILE A 158 -8.36 -23.01 -12.80
CA ILE A 158 -8.25 -23.82 -13.99
C ILE A 158 -9.00 -23.13 -15.11
N VAL A 159 -8.33 -22.89 -16.22
CA VAL A 159 -8.85 -22.22 -17.41
C VAL A 159 -8.96 -23.22 -18.55
N ALA A 160 -10.01 -23.11 -19.37
CA ALA A 160 -10.21 -24.01 -20.50
C ALA A 160 -9.02 -23.95 -21.49
N SER A 161 -8.67 -25.09 -22.09
CA SER A 161 -7.45 -25.23 -22.91
C SER A 161 -7.50 -24.46 -24.24
N ASP A 162 -8.70 -24.11 -24.72
CA ASP A 162 -8.93 -23.32 -25.93
C ASP A 162 -8.87 -21.81 -25.70
N VAL A 163 -8.94 -21.34 -24.45
CA VAL A 163 -8.80 -19.92 -24.10
C VAL A 163 -7.37 -19.46 -24.36
N GLU A 164 -7.15 -18.56 -25.32
CA GLU A 164 -5.82 -17.99 -25.62
C GLU A 164 -5.56 -16.73 -24.79
N ARG A 165 -6.61 -15.96 -24.50
CA ARG A 165 -6.53 -14.72 -23.72
C ARG A 165 -7.48 -14.80 -22.53
N LEU A 166 -6.93 -14.51 -21.35
CA LEU A 166 -7.69 -14.39 -20.12
C LEU A 166 -7.45 -13.01 -19.52
N ASP A 167 -8.49 -12.24 -19.36
CA ASP A 167 -8.46 -10.96 -18.65
C ASP A 167 -8.99 -11.19 -17.22
N VAL A 168 -8.34 -10.55 -16.23
CA VAL A 168 -8.68 -10.71 -14.79
C VAL A 168 -8.70 -9.35 -14.14
N LYS A 169 -9.77 -9.01 -13.43
CA LYS A 169 -9.86 -7.84 -12.56
C LYS A 169 -9.75 -8.27 -11.11
N VAL A 170 -8.83 -7.68 -10.36
CA VAL A 170 -8.64 -7.98 -8.95
C VAL A 170 -8.85 -6.72 -8.13
N GLY A 171 -10.01 -6.62 -7.49
CA GLY A 171 -10.28 -5.59 -6.50
C GLY A 171 -9.71 -5.97 -5.15
N ILE A 172 -9.17 -4.98 -4.44
CA ILE A 172 -8.67 -5.14 -3.07
C ILE A 172 -9.41 -4.19 -2.12
N SER A 173 -9.53 -4.59 -0.86
CA SER A 173 -10.17 -3.80 0.19
C SER A 173 -9.50 -4.06 1.55
N PRO A 174 -9.34 -3.04 2.40
CA PRO A 174 -8.97 -3.24 3.80
C PRO A 174 -10.16 -3.68 4.67
N VAL A 175 -11.37 -3.68 4.15
CA VAL A 175 -12.62 -3.83 4.92
C VAL A 175 -13.27 -5.19 4.69
N SER A 176 -13.63 -5.53 3.43
CA SER A 176 -14.36 -6.77 3.13
C SER A 176 -14.20 -7.23 1.66
N MET A 177 -14.59 -8.48 1.39
CA MET A 177 -14.64 -9.03 0.02
C MET A 177 -15.72 -8.32 -0.81
N GLU A 178 -16.85 -7.94 -0.19
CA GLU A 178 -17.94 -7.20 -0.82
C GLU A 178 -17.48 -5.82 -1.29
N ASN A 179 -16.69 -5.12 -0.47
CA ASN A 179 -16.10 -3.84 -0.84
C ASN A 179 -15.08 -4.01 -1.98
N ALA A 180 -14.27 -5.07 -1.95
CA ALA A 180 -13.36 -5.38 -3.04
C ALA A 180 -14.11 -5.61 -4.37
N ALA A 181 -15.24 -6.31 -4.33
CA ALA A 181 -16.11 -6.48 -5.49
C ALA A 181 -16.78 -5.16 -5.94
N ALA A 182 -17.16 -4.30 -4.97
CA ALA A 182 -17.72 -2.98 -5.27
C ALA A 182 -16.69 -2.05 -5.95
N ASN A 183 -15.43 -2.09 -5.51
CA ASN A 183 -14.34 -1.36 -6.12
C ASN A 183 -14.18 -1.73 -7.60
N ILE A 184 -14.28 -3.04 -7.95
CA ILE A 184 -14.23 -3.47 -9.36
C ILE A 184 -15.38 -2.86 -10.16
N ARG A 185 -16.62 -2.94 -9.65
CA ARG A 185 -17.80 -2.43 -10.35
C ARG A 185 -17.73 -0.94 -10.61
N GLN A 186 -17.14 -0.20 -9.67
CA GLN A 186 -17.06 1.25 -9.75
C GLN A 186 -15.89 1.75 -10.61
N GLU A 187 -14.71 1.12 -10.50
CA GLU A 187 -13.50 1.63 -11.13
C GLU A 187 -13.23 1.03 -12.51
N ILE A 188 -13.53 -0.27 -12.69
CA ILE A 188 -13.32 -0.99 -13.97
C ILE A 188 -14.54 -1.84 -14.29
N ALA A 189 -15.64 -1.21 -14.73
CA ALA A 189 -16.89 -1.91 -15.03
C ALA A 189 -16.79 -2.81 -16.27
N ASP A 190 -16.10 -2.37 -17.32
CA ASP A 190 -15.95 -3.10 -18.59
C ASP A 190 -14.61 -3.85 -18.71
N TRP A 191 -14.42 -4.58 -19.81
CA TRP A 191 -13.21 -5.35 -20.11
C TRP A 191 -12.25 -4.64 -21.08
N ASN A 192 -12.28 -3.29 -21.15
CA ASN A 192 -11.40 -2.52 -22.00
C ASN A 192 -10.06 -2.25 -21.28
N PHE A 193 -9.10 -3.14 -21.45
CA PHE A 193 -7.77 -3.05 -20.84
C PHE A 193 -7.01 -1.80 -21.29
N GLU A 194 -7.06 -1.50 -22.59
CA GLU A 194 -6.38 -0.37 -23.21
C GLU A 194 -6.87 0.95 -22.62
N ARG A 195 -8.18 1.09 -22.42
CA ARG A 195 -8.75 2.28 -21.75
C ARG A 195 -8.18 2.48 -20.35
N VAL A 196 -8.05 1.41 -19.55
CA VAL A 196 -7.48 1.51 -18.20
C VAL A 196 -6.00 1.88 -18.24
N VAL A 197 -5.23 1.36 -19.19
CA VAL A 197 -3.82 1.75 -19.43
C VAL A 197 -3.73 3.24 -19.74
N ASP A 198 -4.57 3.74 -20.66
CA ASP A 198 -4.57 5.14 -21.07
C ASP A 198 -4.95 6.07 -19.92
N GLU A 199 -6.01 5.75 -19.17
CA GLU A 199 -6.47 6.52 -18.01
C GLU A 199 -5.41 6.57 -16.90
N THR A 200 -4.77 5.44 -16.60
CA THR A 200 -3.73 5.38 -15.55
C THR A 200 -2.46 6.09 -16.00
N THR A 201 -2.09 5.96 -17.27
CA THR A 201 -0.96 6.71 -17.84
C THR A 201 -1.23 8.22 -17.81
N ALA A 202 -2.45 8.64 -18.14
CA ALA A 202 -2.86 10.05 -18.07
C ALA A 202 -2.79 10.60 -16.62
N LYS A 203 -3.27 9.83 -15.63
CA LYS A 203 -3.14 10.19 -14.21
C LYS A 203 -1.68 10.38 -13.81
N TRP A 204 -0.78 9.45 -14.16
CA TRP A 204 0.64 9.57 -13.85
C TRP A 204 1.29 10.75 -14.57
N ASN A 205 0.94 10.99 -15.83
CA ASN A 205 1.46 12.15 -16.58
C ASN A 205 1.00 13.45 -15.95
N ALA A 206 -0.24 13.56 -15.49
CA ALA A 206 -0.73 14.74 -14.78
C ALA A 206 0.07 15.02 -13.51
N GLU A 207 0.34 13.99 -12.69
CA GLU A 207 1.14 14.14 -11.48
C GLU A 207 2.60 14.52 -11.78
N LEU A 208 3.25 13.81 -12.71
CA LEU A 208 4.66 14.03 -13.04
C LEU A 208 4.90 15.35 -13.77
N SER A 209 3.92 15.88 -14.50
CA SER A 209 4.01 17.16 -15.20
C SER A 209 3.90 18.39 -14.29
N LYS A 210 3.56 18.22 -13.01
CA LYS A 210 3.58 19.31 -12.01
C LYS A 210 4.98 19.93 -11.87
N LEU A 211 6.03 19.17 -12.15
CA LEU A 211 7.41 19.65 -12.25
C LEU A 211 7.94 19.43 -13.66
N GLN A 212 8.29 20.51 -14.36
CA GLN A 212 8.79 20.45 -15.73
C GLN A 212 10.28 20.77 -15.75
N VAL A 213 11.09 19.83 -16.30
CA VAL A 213 12.53 19.99 -16.44
C VAL A 213 12.89 20.11 -17.93
N SER A 214 13.57 21.20 -18.28
CA SER A 214 14.14 21.41 -19.59
C SER A 214 15.65 21.15 -19.55
N THR A 215 16.12 20.15 -20.28
CA THR A 215 17.54 19.80 -20.38
C THR A 215 17.79 19.01 -21.66
N THR A 216 18.99 19.13 -22.22
CA THR A 216 19.46 18.31 -23.34
C THR A 216 20.02 16.95 -22.88
N ASP A 217 20.31 16.80 -21.57
CA ASP A 217 20.73 15.53 -20.98
C ASP A 217 19.52 14.63 -20.74
N THR A 218 19.30 13.70 -21.65
CA THR A 218 18.19 12.73 -21.59
C THR A 218 18.32 11.74 -20.43
N VAL A 219 19.54 11.46 -19.95
CA VAL A 219 19.80 10.57 -18.82
C VAL A 219 19.42 11.26 -17.53
N ALA A 220 19.85 12.50 -17.31
CA ALA A 220 19.46 13.31 -16.15
C ALA A 220 17.94 13.52 -16.09
N LYS A 221 17.30 13.79 -17.24
CA LYS A 221 15.84 13.90 -17.32
C LYS A 221 15.13 12.62 -16.91
N ARG A 222 15.60 11.46 -17.36
CA ARG A 222 15.04 10.16 -16.97
C ARG A 222 15.23 9.88 -15.49
N ILE A 223 16.39 10.17 -14.93
CA ILE A 223 16.68 10.02 -13.48
C ILE A 223 15.71 10.88 -12.68
N PHE A 224 15.55 12.15 -13.06
CA PHE A 224 14.64 13.09 -12.38
C PHE A 224 13.20 12.57 -12.33
N TYR A 225 12.61 12.22 -13.48
CA TYR A 225 11.21 11.75 -13.49
C TYR A 225 11.03 10.37 -12.85
N THR A 226 12.07 9.51 -12.90
CA THR A 226 12.03 8.24 -12.16
C THR A 226 12.06 8.46 -10.65
N ALA A 227 12.87 9.41 -10.17
CA ALA A 227 12.91 9.79 -8.76
C ALA A 227 11.58 10.41 -8.29
N LEU A 228 11.01 11.30 -9.11
CA LEU A 228 9.70 11.92 -8.83
C LEU A 228 8.59 10.86 -8.79
N TYR A 229 8.58 9.92 -9.74
CA TYR A 229 7.65 8.78 -9.73
C TYR A 229 7.80 7.96 -8.44
N HIS A 230 9.02 7.66 -8.01
CA HIS A 230 9.25 6.93 -6.75
C HIS A 230 8.78 7.72 -5.53
N ALA A 231 8.97 9.05 -5.51
CA ALA A 231 8.49 9.91 -4.43
C ALA A 231 6.95 9.88 -4.31
N PHE A 232 6.23 9.73 -5.43
CA PHE A 232 4.77 9.75 -5.46
C PHE A 232 4.10 8.37 -5.27
N ILE A 233 4.86 7.27 -5.13
CA ILE A 233 4.31 5.93 -4.89
C ILE A 233 3.68 5.81 -3.49
N GLN A 234 4.17 6.55 -2.52
CA GLN A 234 3.71 6.55 -1.14
C GLN A 234 3.55 8.01 -0.64
N PRO A 235 2.64 8.28 0.31
CA PRO A 235 1.67 7.39 0.96
C PRO A 235 0.63 6.81 0.01
N ALA A 236 0.08 5.62 0.35
CA ALA A 236 -0.92 4.94 -0.47
C ALA A 236 -2.33 5.13 0.10
N MET A 237 -3.33 5.29 -0.79
CA MET A 237 -4.74 5.28 -0.37
C MET A 237 -5.09 3.99 0.36
N PHE A 238 -5.89 4.11 1.41
CA PHE A 238 -6.29 3.00 2.28
C PHE A 238 -7.77 3.08 2.66
N ASN A 239 -8.61 3.40 1.71
CA ASN A 239 -10.06 3.38 1.82
C ASN A 239 -10.69 2.85 0.54
N ASP A 240 -11.88 2.26 0.66
CA ASP A 240 -12.67 1.76 -0.46
C ASP A 240 -13.37 2.89 -1.23
N CYS A 241 -14.02 2.56 -2.35
CA CYS A 241 -14.75 3.53 -3.16
C CYS A 241 -15.95 4.14 -2.42
N ASN A 242 -16.55 3.40 -1.46
CA ASN A 242 -17.58 3.90 -0.55
C ASN A 242 -16.99 4.71 0.63
N LYS A 243 -15.66 4.93 0.62
CA LYS A 243 -14.86 5.64 1.61
C LYS A 243 -14.69 4.95 2.96
N GLU A 244 -15.19 3.75 3.13
CA GLU A 244 -14.89 2.94 4.30
C GLU A 244 -13.40 2.59 4.39
N TYR A 245 -12.87 2.53 5.60
CA TYR A 245 -11.50 2.11 5.85
C TYR A 245 -11.39 1.39 7.21
N ARG A 246 -10.33 0.61 7.37
CA ARG A 246 -10.01 -0.04 8.64
C ARG A 246 -9.01 0.81 9.44
N GLY A 247 -9.39 1.17 10.64
CA GLY A 247 -8.56 1.92 11.58
C GLY A 247 -7.41 1.09 12.16
N THR A 248 -6.50 1.77 12.83
CA THR A 248 -5.38 1.14 13.56
C THR A 248 -5.87 0.27 14.74
N ASP A 249 -7.01 0.61 15.31
CA ASP A 249 -7.75 -0.15 16.32
C ASP A 249 -8.54 -1.35 15.76
N LYS A 250 -8.46 -1.58 14.45
CA LYS A 250 -9.15 -2.64 13.66
C LYS A 250 -10.65 -2.42 13.46
N ASN A 251 -11.23 -1.36 13.97
CA ASN A 251 -12.61 -1.00 13.67
C ASN A 251 -12.75 -0.53 12.20
N VAL A 252 -13.93 -0.72 11.64
CA VAL A 252 -14.30 -0.17 10.34
C VAL A 252 -14.95 1.19 10.54
N TYR A 253 -14.45 2.18 9.84
CA TYR A 253 -14.97 3.55 9.82
C TYR A 253 -15.61 3.84 8.47
N GLY A 254 -16.70 4.60 8.50
CA GLY A 254 -17.37 5.10 7.29
C GLY A 254 -16.63 6.26 6.66
N ASP A 255 -17.36 7.10 5.88
CA ASP A 255 -16.77 8.28 5.23
C ASP A 255 -16.18 9.27 6.25
N PRO A 256 -14.86 9.42 6.33
CA PRO A 256 -14.22 10.35 7.28
C PRO A 256 -14.21 11.80 6.78
N GLY A 257 -14.75 12.08 5.59
CA GLY A 257 -14.66 13.40 4.93
C GLY A 257 -13.30 13.73 4.32
N PHE A 258 -12.38 12.77 4.26
CA PHE A 258 -11.06 12.88 3.64
C PHE A 258 -10.63 11.54 3.04
N THR A 259 -9.60 11.54 2.19
CA THR A 259 -8.98 10.30 1.71
C THR A 259 -8.03 9.75 2.77
N ASN A 260 -8.31 8.55 3.28
CA ASN A 260 -7.43 7.91 4.26
C ASN A 260 -6.21 7.29 3.58
N TYR A 261 -5.03 7.49 4.19
CA TYR A 261 -3.74 7.03 3.68
C TYR A 261 -3.02 6.11 4.65
N THR A 262 -2.14 5.28 4.11
CA THR A 262 -1.22 4.39 4.83
C THR A 262 0.17 4.41 4.22
N VAL A 263 1.10 3.62 4.78
CA VAL A 263 2.52 3.56 4.39
C VAL A 263 3.20 4.91 4.62
N PHE A 264 3.11 5.34 5.87
CA PHE A 264 3.81 6.52 6.35
C PHE A 264 5.18 6.14 6.91
N SER A 265 6.21 6.16 6.07
CA SER A 265 7.63 5.96 6.43
C SER A 265 8.22 7.29 6.93
N LEU A 266 7.71 7.80 8.06
CA LEU A 266 7.86 9.20 8.44
C LEU A 266 9.31 9.60 8.77
N TRP A 267 10.10 8.69 9.36
CA TRP A 267 11.52 8.97 9.63
C TRP A 267 12.32 9.22 8.34
N ASP A 268 11.94 8.55 7.24
CA ASP A 268 12.57 8.77 5.94
C ASP A 268 12.03 10.04 5.25
N THR A 269 10.71 10.26 5.34
CA THR A 269 10.00 11.20 4.46
C THR A 269 9.85 12.61 5.02
N TYR A 270 9.94 12.80 6.35
CA TYR A 270 9.77 14.12 6.96
C TYR A 270 10.84 15.12 6.50
N ARG A 271 12.05 14.64 6.16
CA ARG A 271 13.19 15.45 5.79
C ARG A 271 13.03 16.15 4.45
N ALA A 272 12.41 15.48 3.47
CA ALA A 272 12.32 16.01 2.11
C ALA A 272 10.99 15.71 1.41
N ALA A 273 10.46 14.48 1.46
CA ALA A 273 9.28 14.11 0.69
C ALA A 273 8.02 14.84 1.16
N HIS A 274 7.74 14.90 2.48
CA HIS A 274 6.61 15.67 2.98
C HIS A 274 6.73 17.17 2.71
N PRO A 275 7.87 17.84 2.92
CA PRO A 275 8.08 19.21 2.46
C PRO A 275 7.87 19.39 0.95
N LEU A 276 8.30 18.44 0.11
CA LEU A 276 8.07 18.47 -1.32
C LEU A 276 6.56 18.42 -1.64
N TYR A 277 5.79 17.56 -0.95
CA TYR A 277 4.34 17.45 -1.17
C TYR A 277 3.61 18.77 -0.91
N THR A 278 4.05 19.57 0.05
CA THR A 278 3.46 20.90 0.28
C THR A 278 3.62 21.84 -0.91
N LEU A 279 4.58 21.58 -1.80
CA LEU A 279 4.84 22.39 -3.01
C LEU A 279 4.16 21.80 -4.26
N VAL A 280 4.17 20.46 -4.41
CA VAL A 280 3.76 19.80 -5.67
C VAL A 280 2.44 19.05 -5.58
N GLN A 281 1.97 18.73 -4.37
CA GLN A 281 0.69 18.05 -4.09
C GLN A 281 -0.04 18.71 -2.91
N PRO A 282 -0.14 20.06 -2.84
CA PRO A 282 -0.72 20.73 -1.68
C PRO A 282 -2.16 20.30 -1.39
N GLU A 283 -2.90 19.84 -2.39
CA GLU A 283 -4.26 19.32 -2.28
C GLU A 283 -4.36 18.00 -1.49
N ARG A 284 -3.26 17.22 -1.41
CA ARG A 284 -3.23 15.93 -0.71
C ARG A 284 -2.73 16.03 0.73
N VAL A 285 -1.95 17.05 1.03
CA VAL A 285 -1.32 17.21 2.36
C VAL A 285 -2.35 17.23 3.49
N PRO A 286 -3.50 17.93 3.38
CA PRO A 286 -4.53 17.88 4.42
C PRO A 286 -5.04 16.47 4.72
N ASP A 287 -5.21 15.64 3.69
CA ASP A 287 -5.66 14.25 3.84
C ASP A 287 -4.59 13.38 4.51
N PHE A 288 -3.30 13.60 4.23
CA PHE A 288 -2.21 12.94 4.96
C PHE A 288 -2.26 13.27 6.45
N ILE A 289 -2.46 14.56 6.79
CA ILE A 289 -2.54 15.00 8.19
C ILE A 289 -3.80 14.47 8.87
N ASN A 290 -4.96 14.55 8.22
CA ASN A 290 -6.19 13.99 8.76
C ASN A 290 -6.09 12.48 8.99
N SER A 291 -5.39 11.74 8.12
CA SER A 291 -5.08 10.32 8.34
C SER A 291 -4.21 10.11 9.59
N MET A 292 -3.18 10.95 9.80
CA MET A 292 -2.34 10.88 11.01
C MET A 292 -3.13 11.21 12.27
N LEU A 293 -4.06 12.17 12.21
CA LEU A 293 -4.94 12.53 13.33
C LEU A 293 -5.95 11.42 13.64
N ALA A 294 -6.51 10.77 12.62
CA ALA A 294 -7.37 9.60 12.81
C ALA A 294 -6.60 8.44 13.48
N ILE A 295 -5.36 8.18 13.05
CA ILE A 295 -4.48 7.19 13.71
C ILE A 295 -4.23 7.57 15.18
N TYR A 296 -3.98 8.86 15.47
CA TYR A 296 -3.83 9.32 16.85
C TYR A 296 -5.07 9.01 17.70
N GLU A 297 -6.27 9.26 17.21
CA GLU A 297 -7.52 9.00 17.91
C GLU A 297 -7.76 7.51 18.16
N GLN A 298 -7.31 6.66 17.23
CA GLN A 298 -7.48 5.21 17.28
C GLN A 298 -6.46 4.50 18.19
N GLN A 299 -5.26 5.05 18.35
CA GLN A 299 -4.19 4.39 19.12
C GLN A 299 -3.60 5.24 20.27
N GLY A 300 -4.08 6.49 20.46
CA GLY A 300 -3.63 7.40 21.54
C GLY A 300 -2.30 8.12 21.27
N ARG A 301 -1.70 7.96 20.10
CA ARG A 301 -0.42 8.58 19.72
C ARG A 301 -0.36 8.77 18.19
N LEU A 302 0.28 9.84 17.74
CA LEU A 302 0.55 10.07 16.33
C LEU A 302 1.43 8.94 15.75
N PRO A 303 1.27 8.61 14.46
CA PRO A 303 2.01 7.51 13.84
C PRO A 303 3.51 7.75 13.79
N VAL A 304 4.28 6.67 13.93
CA VAL A 304 5.74 6.64 13.72
C VAL A 304 6.06 6.00 12.38
N TRP A 305 5.50 4.82 12.12
CA TRP A 305 5.63 4.11 10.86
C TRP A 305 4.38 3.29 10.59
N HIS A 306 3.35 3.89 10.03
CA HIS A 306 2.06 3.23 9.80
C HIS A 306 2.08 2.39 8.53
N LEU A 307 1.69 1.10 8.65
CA LEU A 307 1.66 0.12 7.56
C LEU A 307 0.36 -0.69 7.60
N TYR A 308 -0.55 -0.43 6.64
CA TYR A 308 -1.79 -1.18 6.43
C TYR A 308 -2.62 -1.44 7.70
N GLY A 309 -2.97 -0.37 8.38
CA GLY A 309 -3.79 -0.43 9.59
C GLY A 309 -3.02 -0.86 10.85
N SER A 310 -1.70 -0.78 10.86
CA SER A 310 -0.86 -1.02 12.05
C SER A 310 0.29 -0.03 12.09
N ASP A 311 0.59 0.53 13.26
CA ASP A 311 1.85 1.26 13.46
C ASP A 311 2.95 0.26 13.82
N THR A 312 3.98 0.16 12.99
CA THR A 312 5.09 -0.76 13.21
C THR A 312 6.07 -0.26 14.26
N ASN A 313 6.00 1.02 14.61
CA ASN A 313 6.90 1.69 15.53
C ASN A 313 8.40 1.57 15.17
N GLU A 314 8.69 1.38 13.89
CA GLU A 314 10.07 1.31 13.39
C GLU A 314 10.72 2.70 13.41
N MET A 315 12.03 2.69 13.61
CA MET A 315 12.87 3.88 13.73
C MET A 315 12.61 4.67 15.04
N ILE A 316 13.30 5.79 15.17
CA ILE A 316 13.29 6.66 16.37
C ILE A 316 12.50 7.95 16.09
N GLY A 317 12.05 8.61 17.15
CA GLY A 317 11.28 9.85 17.05
C GLY A 317 9.80 9.64 16.78
N ILE A 318 9.05 10.75 16.71
CA ILE A 318 7.64 10.82 16.28
C ILE A 318 7.57 11.82 15.14
N GLN A 319 7.98 11.40 13.96
CA GLN A 319 8.23 12.31 12.83
C GLN A 319 6.96 12.82 12.14
N SER A 320 5.79 12.32 12.51
CA SER A 320 4.51 12.97 12.21
C SER A 320 4.43 14.41 12.78
N VAL A 321 5.08 14.65 13.93
CA VAL A 321 5.06 15.97 14.56
C VAL A 321 5.69 17.06 13.67
N PRO A 322 6.95 16.96 13.22
CA PRO A 322 7.52 17.96 12.32
C PRO A 322 6.79 18.05 10.96
N VAL A 323 6.20 16.95 10.47
CA VAL A 323 5.37 17.00 9.24
C VAL A 323 4.13 17.87 9.43
N ILE A 324 3.42 17.69 10.54
CA ILE A 324 2.24 18.50 10.87
C ILE A 324 2.63 19.95 11.13
N ALA A 325 3.72 20.18 11.88
CA ALA A 325 4.23 21.53 12.14
C ALA A 325 4.59 22.28 10.87
N ASP A 326 5.26 21.65 9.91
CA ASP A 326 5.61 22.24 8.61
C ASP A 326 4.35 22.69 7.85
N ALA A 327 3.29 21.87 7.84
CA ALA A 327 2.03 22.21 7.19
C ALA A 327 1.30 23.38 7.89
N ILE A 328 1.32 23.45 9.24
CA ILE A 328 0.77 24.56 10.01
C ILE A 328 1.51 25.85 9.68
N LEU A 329 2.86 25.82 9.74
CA LEU A 329 3.70 26.99 9.47
C LEU A 329 3.57 27.51 8.04
N LYS A 330 3.28 26.63 7.07
CA LYS A 330 2.96 26.97 5.70
C LYS A 330 1.50 27.38 5.49
N ASN A 331 0.72 27.50 6.56
CA ASN A 331 -0.69 27.90 6.55
C ASN A 331 -1.58 27.02 5.63
N MET A 332 -1.27 25.72 5.52
CA MET A 332 -2.05 24.78 4.72
C MET A 332 -3.43 24.55 5.35
N LYS A 333 -4.49 24.63 4.54
CA LYS A 333 -5.87 24.49 4.99
C LYS A 333 -6.36 23.04 4.77
N GLY A 334 -7.52 22.68 5.36
CA GLY A 334 -8.19 21.40 5.18
C GLY A 334 -8.00 20.41 6.33
N PHE A 335 -7.39 20.85 7.43
CA PHE A 335 -7.36 20.12 8.71
C PHE A 335 -7.51 21.09 9.89
N ASN A 336 -7.86 20.56 11.06
CA ASN A 336 -8.07 21.37 12.27
C ASN A 336 -6.75 21.55 13.01
N TYR A 337 -6.25 22.78 13.10
CA TYR A 337 -4.98 23.14 13.72
C TYR A 337 -4.96 22.88 15.22
N GLU A 338 -6.04 23.17 15.94
CA GLU A 338 -6.12 22.91 17.37
C GLU A 338 -6.05 21.40 17.67
N ARG A 339 -6.84 20.60 16.94
CA ARG A 339 -6.80 19.13 17.05
C ARG A 339 -5.40 18.59 16.73
N ALA A 340 -4.75 19.13 15.69
CA ALA A 340 -3.39 18.77 15.32
C ALA A 340 -2.39 19.12 16.43
N TYR A 341 -2.46 20.32 16.97
CA TYR A 341 -1.62 20.75 18.10
C TYR A 341 -1.80 19.85 19.33
N GLN A 342 -3.05 19.55 19.72
CA GLN A 342 -3.30 18.67 20.86
C GLN A 342 -2.75 17.25 20.63
N ALA A 343 -2.87 16.70 19.41
CA ALA A 343 -2.30 15.40 19.07
C ALA A 343 -0.77 15.41 19.13
N MET A 344 -0.13 16.46 18.62
CA MET A 344 1.32 16.64 18.69
C MET A 344 1.80 16.72 20.14
N LYS A 345 1.20 17.60 20.95
CA LYS A 345 1.53 17.79 22.36
C LYS A 345 1.32 16.49 23.16
N ALA A 346 0.18 15.85 23.04
CA ALA A 346 -0.12 14.61 23.76
C ALA A 346 0.86 13.48 23.37
N SER A 347 1.25 13.38 22.11
CA SER A 347 2.21 12.38 21.65
C SER A 347 3.61 12.63 22.24
N MET A 348 4.06 13.88 22.30
CA MET A 348 5.38 14.25 22.86
C MET A 348 5.41 14.22 24.38
N MET A 349 4.27 14.36 25.07
CA MET A 349 4.15 14.23 26.52
C MET A 349 3.83 12.80 26.99
N SER A 350 3.80 11.84 26.09
CA SER A 350 3.52 10.44 26.41
C SER A 350 4.75 9.72 27.01
N ASP A 351 4.55 8.51 27.55
CA ASP A 351 5.62 7.64 28.01
C ASP A 351 6.18 6.73 26.91
N TYR A 352 6.32 7.27 25.69
CA TYR A 352 6.78 6.49 24.53
C TYR A 352 8.31 6.53 24.42
N LYS A 353 8.95 5.35 24.40
CA LYS A 353 10.39 5.13 24.09
C LYS A 353 11.32 6.20 24.72
N GLY A 354 11.18 6.44 26.02
CA GLY A 354 12.06 7.31 26.78
C GLY A 354 11.65 8.78 26.88
N LEU A 355 10.51 9.20 26.31
CA LEU A 355 10.00 10.58 26.43
C LEU A 355 9.75 10.98 27.89
N SER A 356 9.30 10.06 28.76
CA SER A 356 9.14 10.34 30.18
C SER A 356 10.46 10.69 30.91
N TYR A 357 11.61 10.23 30.41
CA TYR A 357 12.90 10.66 30.91
C TYR A 357 13.23 12.07 30.45
N VAL A 358 12.96 12.42 29.20
CA VAL A 358 13.15 13.80 28.71
C VAL A 358 12.37 14.77 29.59
N THR A 359 11.10 14.48 29.87
CA THR A 359 10.23 15.34 30.69
C THR A 359 10.73 15.48 32.13
N LYS A 360 11.33 14.41 32.74
CA LYS A 360 11.70 14.38 34.14
C LYS A 360 13.16 14.76 34.40
N LEU A 361 14.04 14.38 33.47
CA LEU A 361 15.51 14.46 33.66
C LEU A 361 16.16 15.36 32.62
N GLU A 362 15.44 15.84 31.63
CA GLU A 362 15.93 16.64 30.48
C GLU A 362 16.90 15.86 29.57
N TYR A 363 17.02 14.55 29.75
CA TYR A 363 17.80 13.64 28.91
C TYR A 363 17.29 12.21 29.01
N ILE A 364 17.71 11.32 28.09
CA ILE A 364 17.40 9.90 28.12
C ILE A 364 18.64 9.12 28.61
N PRO A 365 18.58 8.44 29.79
CA PRO A 365 19.69 7.65 30.29
C PRO A 365 20.00 6.45 29.40
N ALA A 366 21.27 6.22 29.07
CA ALA A 366 21.70 5.16 28.14
C ALA A 366 21.52 3.74 28.72
N ASP A 367 21.42 3.61 30.03
CA ASP A 367 21.12 2.34 30.73
C ASP A 367 19.62 2.01 30.81
N LYS A 368 18.74 2.97 30.48
CA LYS A 368 17.29 2.82 30.53
C LYS A 368 16.68 2.65 29.14
N GLU A 369 17.26 3.24 28.11
CA GLU A 369 16.70 3.24 26.78
C GLU A 369 17.82 3.08 25.74
N LYS A 370 17.65 2.12 24.82
CA LYS A 370 18.54 1.96 23.67
C LYS A 370 18.47 3.18 22.76
N GLU A 371 19.56 3.49 22.07
CA GLU A 371 19.63 4.62 21.12
C GLU A 371 19.29 5.97 21.74
N SER A 372 19.58 6.15 23.05
CA SER A 372 19.17 7.30 23.85
C SER A 372 19.59 8.64 23.25
N VAL A 373 20.82 8.76 22.74
CA VAL A 373 21.32 9.98 22.09
C VAL A 373 20.53 10.30 20.81
N ALA A 374 20.38 9.32 19.94
CA ALA A 374 19.65 9.49 18.68
C ALA A 374 18.16 9.83 18.92
N LYS A 375 17.51 9.17 19.89
CA LYS A 375 16.14 9.49 20.31
C LYS A 375 16.05 10.92 20.86
N GLY A 376 16.97 11.33 21.73
CA GLY A 376 16.98 12.69 22.28
C GLY A 376 17.07 13.76 21.18
N LEU A 377 17.92 13.55 20.18
CA LEU A 377 18.03 14.48 19.05
C LEU A 377 16.77 14.54 18.18
N GLU A 378 16.17 13.40 17.86
CA GLU A 378 14.92 13.35 17.06
C GLU A 378 13.73 13.93 17.86
N TYR A 379 13.67 13.73 19.17
CA TYR A 379 12.64 14.36 20.02
C TYR A 379 12.82 15.86 20.11
N ALA A 380 14.05 16.39 20.16
CA ALA A 380 14.29 17.82 20.14
C ALA A 380 13.77 18.50 18.87
N ILE A 381 13.88 17.84 17.72
CA ILE A 381 13.30 18.32 16.45
C ILE A 381 11.76 18.36 16.56
N ALA A 382 11.15 17.29 17.11
CA ALA A 382 9.70 17.24 17.29
C ALA A 382 9.20 18.28 18.31
N ASP A 383 9.90 18.47 19.45
CA ASP A 383 9.57 19.50 20.45
C ASP A 383 9.63 20.91 19.87
N TRP A 384 10.65 21.18 19.06
CA TRP A 384 10.72 22.45 18.31
C TRP A 384 9.49 22.62 17.41
N GLY A 385 9.06 21.57 16.72
CA GLY A 385 7.85 21.59 15.89
C GLY A 385 6.59 21.91 16.68
N VAL A 386 6.42 21.32 17.88
CA VAL A 386 5.30 21.65 18.80
C VAL A 386 5.37 23.13 19.22
N ALA A 387 6.54 23.62 19.61
CA ALA A 387 6.71 25.01 20.02
C ALA A 387 6.37 26.01 18.89
N GLN A 388 6.77 25.71 17.66
CA GLN A 388 6.40 26.55 16.49
C GLN A 388 4.90 26.55 16.23
N ALA A 389 4.26 25.37 16.31
CA ALA A 389 2.81 25.26 16.12
C ALA A 389 2.02 26.04 17.16
N VAL A 390 2.46 26.04 18.45
CA VAL A 390 1.87 26.87 19.53
C VAL A 390 1.98 28.35 19.18
N SER A 391 3.16 28.83 18.81
CA SER A 391 3.37 30.23 18.48
C SER A 391 2.46 30.67 17.34
N TYR A 392 2.22 29.82 16.36
CA TYR A 392 1.34 30.11 15.23
C TYR A 392 -0.14 30.07 15.60
N THR A 393 -0.58 29.14 16.45
CA THR A 393 -2.00 28.91 16.77
C THR A 393 -2.51 29.69 17.96
N HIS A 394 -1.66 29.95 18.99
CA HIS A 394 -2.07 30.53 20.27
C HIS A 394 -1.39 31.84 20.62
N LEU A 395 -0.19 32.13 20.10
CA LEU A 395 0.57 33.35 20.43
C LEU A 395 0.46 34.45 19.37
N THR A 396 -0.18 34.22 18.24
CA THR A 396 -0.57 35.32 17.36
C THR A 396 -1.67 36.13 18.04
N LEU A 397 -1.28 37.20 18.71
CA LEU A 397 -2.24 38.22 19.15
C LEU A 397 -3.15 38.58 17.99
N PRO A 398 -4.49 38.73 18.22
CA PRO A 398 -5.36 39.26 17.19
C PRO A 398 -4.77 40.60 16.75
N THR A 399 -4.42 40.73 15.47
CA THR A 399 -3.88 41.94 14.84
C THR A 399 -4.93 43.06 14.75
N ASN A 400 -5.88 43.11 15.70
CA ASN A 400 -6.92 44.13 15.81
C ASN A 400 -6.88 44.91 17.13
N SER A 401 -5.71 45.09 17.72
CA SER A 401 -5.54 46.20 18.62
C SER A 401 -5.13 47.40 17.78
N LEU A 402 -6.13 48.08 17.26
CA LEU A 402 -5.97 49.47 16.85
C LEU A 402 -5.56 50.28 18.10
N VAL A 403 -4.38 50.82 18.07
CA VAL A 403 -4.02 52.05 18.79
C VAL A 403 -4.35 53.21 17.90
#